data_8f2df05149bb4f26e882c34fe702b537
#
_entry.id   8f2df05149bb4f26e882c34fe702b537
#
_cell.length_a   1.000
_cell.length_b   1.000
_cell.length_c   1.000
_cell.angle_alpha   90.00
_cell.angle_beta   90.00
_cell.angle_gamma   90.00
#
_symmetry.space_group_name_H-M   'P 1'
#
loop_
_entity.id
_entity.type
_entity.pdbx_description
1 polymer ?
#
loop_
_entity_poly.entity_id
_entity_poly.type
_entity_poly.pdbx_seq_one_letter_code
_entity_poly.pdbx_strand_id
1 'polypeptide(L)'
;MKKLLLTLFFILFAFPVYALELLMAHNPACHICQKFMKEVAVEYNESKQAKTLPLIVINVNDIPDWFKEAYNQNRIKRISGTPTFIVWNGRKELSRLTGYKDKEDFYKRINIYLAEWEMENSWLKENYEN
;
A
#
# COMPACT_ATOMS: atom_id res chain seq x y z
N MET A 1 -39.88 -6.36 -21.65
CA MET A 1 -38.71 -7.13 -22.08
C MET A 1 -37.50 -6.25 -22.45
N LYS A 2 -37.69 -5.11 -23.13
CA LYS A 2 -36.58 -4.19 -23.47
C LYS A 2 -35.92 -3.51 -22.25
N LYS A 3 -36.63 -3.33 -21.15
CA LYS A 3 -36.09 -2.72 -19.91
C LYS A 3 -35.17 -3.65 -19.10
N LEU A 4 -35.32 -4.97 -19.23
CA LEU A 4 -34.47 -5.96 -18.56
C LEU A 4 -33.09 -6.09 -19.22
N LEU A 5 -32.99 -5.88 -20.52
CA LEU A 5 -31.73 -5.91 -21.26
C LEU A 5 -30.84 -4.70 -20.98
N LEU A 6 -31.43 -3.53 -20.70
CA LEU A 6 -30.68 -2.32 -20.35
C LEU A 6 -30.09 -2.38 -18.94
N THR A 7 -30.74 -3.05 -18.00
CA THR A 7 -30.24 -3.21 -16.63
C THR A 7 -29.06 -4.19 -16.55
N LEU A 8 -29.03 -5.20 -17.43
CA LEU A 8 -27.94 -6.17 -17.47
C LEU A 8 -26.64 -5.60 -18.05
N PHE A 9 -26.73 -4.57 -18.89
CA PHE A 9 -25.56 -3.93 -19.52
C PHE A 9 -24.78 -3.02 -18.55
N PHE A 10 -25.43 -2.51 -17.50
CA PHE A 10 -24.81 -1.62 -16.52
C PHE A 10 -23.93 -2.33 -15.47
N ILE A 11 -24.06 -3.65 -15.33
CA ILE A 11 -23.33 -4.44 -14.34
C ILE A 11 -21.90 -4.81 -14.79
N LEU A 12 -21.57 -4.61 -16.07
CA LEU A 12 -20.31 -5.09 -16.67
C LEU A 12 -19.12 -4.13 -16.63
N PHE A 13 -19.28 -2.93 -16.05
CA PHE A 13 -18.19 -1.95 -15.95
C PHE A 13 -17.76 -1.62 -14.51
N ALA A 14 -17.72 -2.62 -13.63
CA ALA A 14 -16.98 -2.47 -12.38
C ALA A 14 -15.49 -2.62 -12.69
N PHE A 15 -14.82 -1.52 -13.04
CA PHE A 15 -13.36 -1.50 -13.09
C PHE A 15 -12.82 -1.76 -11.68
N PRO A 16 -11.89 -2.70 -11.50
CA PRO A 16 -11.27 -2.89 -10.20
C PRO A 16 -10.52 -1.62 -9.82
N VAL A 17 -11.04 -0.88 -8.86
CA VAL A 17 -10.30 0.21 -8.23
C VAL A 17 -9.26 -0.45 -7.31
N TYR A 18 -8.01 -0.47 -7.75
CA TYR A 18 -6.91 -0.94 -6.92
C TYR A 18 -6.62 0.10 -5.85
N ALA A 19 -6.96 -0.22 -4.60
CA ALA A 19 -6.60 0.60 -3.46
C ALA A 19 -5.10 0.46 -3.15
N LEU A 20 -4.48 1.55 -2.65
CA LEU A 20 -3.11 1.50 -2.14
C LEU A 20 -3.09 0.84 -0.77
N GLU A 21 -2.00 0.15 -0.48
CA GLU A 21 -1.70 -0.45 0.82
C GLU A 21 -0.23 -0.22 1.16
N LEU A 22 0.06 -0.01 2.44
CA LEU A 22 1.42 0.04 2.97
C LEU A 22 1.75 -1.31 3.61
N LEU A 23 2.51 -2.13 2.91
CA LEU A 23 2.96 -3.42 3.39
C LEU A 23 4.23 -3.23 4.20
N MET A 24 4.23 -3.63 5.47
CA MET A 24 5.43 -3.66 6.30
C MET A 24 6.01 -5.05 6.37
N ALA A 25 7.17 -5.27 5.79
CA ALA A 25 7.96 -6.47 6.04
C ALA A 25 8.51 -6.41 7.48
N HIS A 26 7.97 -7.26 8.33
CA HIS A 26 8.21 -7.30 9.78
C HIS A 26 8.89 -8.60 10.17
N ASN A 27 10.01 -8.50 10.89
CA ASN A 27 10.60 -9.62 11.59
C ASN A 27 10.39 -9.46 13.09
N PRO A 28 9.72 -10.41 13.79
CA PRO A 28 9.49 -10.33 15.23
C PRO A 28 10.78 -10.20 16.06
N ALA A 29 11.91 -10.72 15.58
CA ALA A 29 13.21 -10.60 16.24
C ALA A 29 13.94 -9.27 15.98
N CYS A 30 13.43 -8.43 15.09
CA CYS A 30 14.02 -7.15 14.73
C CYS A 30 13.62 -6.05 15.73
N HIS A 31 14.58 -5.49 16.48
CA HIS A 31 14.33 -4.43 17.45
C HIS A 31 13.75 -3.15 16.83
N ILE A 32 14.17 -2.79 15.64
CA ILE A 32 13.64 -1.60 14.93
C ILE A 32 12.19 -1.85 14.49
N CYS A 33 11.85 -3.06 14.08
CA CYS A 33 10.47 -3.45 13.81
C CYS A 33 9.60 -3.34 15.06
N GLN A 34 10.08 -3.85 16.19
CA GLN A 34 9.36 -3.76 17.46
C GLN A 34 9.16 -2.31 17.91
N LYS A 35 10.15 -1.45 17.70
CA LYS A 35 10.04 -0.02 17.97
C LYS A 35 8.92 0.60 17.15
N PHE A 36 8.89 0.36 15.83
CA PHE A 36 7.82 0.82 14.95
C PHE A 36 6.44 0.32 15.40
N MET A 37 6.33 -0.97 15.72
CA MET A 37 5.07 -1.56 16.17
C MET A 37 4.51 -0.87 17.41
N LYS A 38 5.36 -0.44 18.35
CA LYS A 38 4.96 0.27 19.57
C LYS A 38 4.64 1.75 19.34
N GLU A 39 5.43 2.43 18.51
CA GLU A 39 5.36 3.88 18.34
C GLU A 39 4.35 4.32 17.29
N VAL A 40 4.15 3.53 16.24
CA VAL A 40 3.36 3.91 15.08
C VAL A 40 2.22 2.93 14.80
N ALA A 41 2.49 1.64 14.67
CA ALA A 41 1.51 0.67 14.18
C ALA A 41 0.23 0.63 15.02
N VAL A 42 0.33 0.82 16.35
CA VAL A 42 -0.81 0.80 17.28
C VAL A 42 -1.88 1.85 16.97
N GLU A 43 -1.52 2.95 16.31
CA GLU A 43 -2.43 4.06 16.01
C GLU A 43 -2.53 4.39 14.51
N TYR A 44 -1.64 3.84 13.68
CA TYR A 44 -1.51 4.24 12.28
C TYR A 44 -2.81 4.09 11.49
N ASN A 45 -3.54 2.99 11.66
CA ASN A 45 -4.76 2.74 10.89
C ASN A 45 -5.93 3.67 11.26
N GLU A 46 -5.82 4.44 12.36
CA GLU A 46 -6.75 5.52 12.72
C GLU A 46 -6.29 6.88 12.18
N SER A 47 -5.09 6.97 11.59
CA SER A 47 -4.54 8.20 11.04
C SER A 47 -5.21 8.62 9.73
N LYS A 48 -5.07 9.91 9.38
CA LYS A 48 -5.52 10.40 8.07
C LYS A 48 -4.78 9.75 6.90
N GLN A 49 -3.51 9.39 7.08
CA GLN A 49 -2.68 8.74 6.08
C GLN A 49 -3.21 7.35 5.72
N ALA A 50 -3.71 6.62 6.71
CA ALA A 50 -4.24 5.28 6.51
C ALA A 50 -5.54 5.23 5.68
N LYS A 51 -6.22 6.36 5.51
CA LYS A 51 -7.40 6.43 4.62
C LYS A 51 -7.03 6.14 3.16
N THR A 52 -5.85 6.57 2.73
CA THR A 52 -5.33 6.31 1.38
C THR A 52 -4.36 5.14 1.38
N LEU A 53 -3.62 4.94 2.45
CA LEU A 53 -2.51 3.99 2.55
C LEU A 53 -2.59 3.20 3.86
N PRO A 54 -3.58 2.29 4.03
CA PRO A 54 -3.70 1.46 5.22
C PRO A 54 -2.50 0.54 5.41
N LEU A 55 -2.08 0.34 6.66
CA LEU A 55 -0.94 -0.50 7.02
C LEU A 55 -1.35 -1.99 7.12
N ILE A 56 -0.59 -2.84 6.44
CA ILE A 56 -0.66 -4.29 6.54
C ILE A 56 0.71 -4.81 6.95
N VAL A 57 0.77 -5.50 8.08
CA VAL A 57 2.02 -6.09 8.58
C VAL A 57 2.19 -7.51 8.02
N ILE A 58 3.30 -7.74 7.34
CA ILE A 58 3.69 -9.04 6.78
C ILE A 58 4.82 -9.61 7.61
N ASN A 59 4.56 -10.71 8.32
CA ASN A 59 5.60 -11.43 9.04
C ASN A 59 6.50 -12.18 8.04
N VAL A 60 7.77 -11.83 7.99
CA VAL A 60 8.74 -12.45 7.06
C VAL A 60 9.00 -13.94 7.35
N ASN A 61 8.64 -14.42 8.54
CA ASN A 61 8.74 -15.83 8.91
C ASN A 61 7.47 -16.63 8.56
N ASP A 62 6.38 -15.95 8.19
CA ASP A 62 5.10 -16.55 7.81
C ASP A 62 4.42 -15.72 6.73
N ILE A 63 5.02 -15.77 5.55
CA ILE A 63 4.63 -14.93 4.40
C ILE A 63 3.36 -15.50 3.75
N PRO A 64 2.31 -14.69 3.54
CA PRO A 64 1.10 -15.09 2.81
C PRO A 64 1.39 -15.56 1.38
N ASP A 65 0.61 -16.51 0.88
CA ASP A 65 0.83 -17.08 -0.46
C ASP A 65 0.77 -16.04 -1.58
N TRP A 66 -0.17 -15.10 -1.51
CA TRP A 66 -0.25 -14.01 -2.49
C TRP A 66 1.02 -13.14 -2.53
N PHE A 67 1.66 -12.93 -1.37
CA PHE A 67 2.91 -12.18 -1.28
C PHE A 67 4.08 -12.98 -1.89
N LYS A 68 4.16 -14.29 -1.61
CA LYS A 68 5.14 -15.20 -2.23
C LYS A 68 5.01 -15.18 -3.76
N GLU A 69 3.78 -15.24 -4.25
CA GLU A 69 3.50 -15.19 -5.67
C GLU A 69 3.94 -13.87 -6.29
N ALA A 70 3.57 -12.73 -5.67
CA ALA A 70 3.99 -11.41 -6.12
C ALA A 70 5.52 -11.27 -6.14
N TYR A 71 6.19 -11.81 -5.14
CA TYR A 71 7.65 -11.83 -5.04
C TYR A 71 8.28 -12.67 -6.14
N ASN A 72 7.79 -13.90 -6.38
CA ASN A 72 8.30 -14.81 -7.42
C ASN A 72 8.07 -14.26 -8.83
N GLN A 73 7.02 -13.46 -9.03
CA GLN A 73 6.72 -12.79 -10.30
C GLN A 73 7.42 -11.44 -10.46
N ASN A 74 8.34 -11.08 -9.57
CA ASN A 74 9.04 -9.78 -9.55
C ASN A 74 8.11 -8.56 -9.46
N ARG A 75 6.89 -8.71 -8.94
CA ARG A 75 5.96 -7.61 -8.67
C ARG A 75 6.28 -6.91 -7.35
N ILE A 76 6.96 -7.60 -6.44
CA ILE A 76 7.60 -7.07 -5.23
C ILE A 76 9.09 -7.31 -5.37
N LYS A 77 9.90 -6.27 -5.20
CA LYS A 77 11.36 -6.38 -5.25
C LYS A 77 11.91 -7.11 -4.02
N ARG A 78 13.11 -7.66 -4.14
CA ARG A 78 13.81 -8.34 -3.03
C ARG A 78 13.83 -7.46 -1.78
N ILE A 79 13.49 -8.07 -0.63
CA ILE A 79 13.58 -7.46 0.70
C ILE A 79 14.95 -7.86 1.27
N SER A 80 15.82 -6.86 1.49
CA SER A 80 17.17 -7.06 2.00
C SER A 80 17.31 -6.80 3.50
N GLY A 81 16.26 -6.32 4.15
CA GLY A 81 16.26 -6.02 5.58
C GLY A 81 14.90 -5.61 6.09
N THR A 82 14.75 -5.59 7.41
CA THR A 82 13.51 -5.21 8.09
C THR A 82 13.75 -4.06 9.07
N PRO A 83 12.78 -3.17 9.26
CA PRO A 83 11.53 -3.06 8.51
C PRO A 83 11.73 -2.53 7.09
N THR A 84 10.95 -3.02 6.15
CA THR A 84 10.80 -2.43 4.82
C THR A 84 9.32 -2.17 4.59
N PHE A 85 8.98 -0.96 4.19
CA PHE A 85 7.61 -0.53 3.92
C PHE A 85 7.42 -0.41 2.43
N ILE A 86 6.47 -1.14 1.87
CA ILE A 86 6.21 -1.23 0.43
C ILE A 86 4.86 -0.61 0.13
N VAL A 87 4.83 0.38 -0.74
CA VAL A 87 3.57 0.89 -1.28
C VAL A 87 3.11 -0.04 -2.39
N TRP A 88 1.99 -0.70 -2.16
CA TRP A 88 1.41 -1.73 -3.00
C TRP A 88 0.07 -1.28 -3.58
N ASN A 89 -0.15 -1.48 -4.87
CA ASN A 89 -1.40 -1.12 -5.54
C ASN A 89 -2.31 -2.31 -5.87
N GLY A 90 -2.08 -3.47 -5.25
CA GLY A 90 -2.78 -4.71 -5.56
C GLY A 90 -2.16 -5.50 -6.73
N ARG A 91 -1.26 -4.89 -7.51
CA ARG A 91 -0.62 -5.50 -8.67
C ARG A 91 0.91 -5.51 -8.58
N LYS A 92 1.51 -4.40 -8.19
CA LYS A 92 2.96 -4.22 -8.10
C LYS A 92 3.34 -3.23 -7.01
N GLU A 93 4.59 -3.30 -6.61
CA GLU A 93 5.25 -2.31 -5.79
C GLU A 93 5.42 -0.99 -6.57
N LEU A 94 4.96 0.11 -5.99
CA LEU A 94 5.10 1.45 -6.56
C LEU A 94 6.29 2.21 -5.96
N SER A 95 6.50 2.04 -4.65
CA SER A 95 7.55 2.72 -3.89
C SER A 95 7.89 1.92 -2.65
N ARG A 96 9.01 2.23 -2.00
CA ARG A 96 9.37 1.66 -0.70
C ARG A 96 10.13 2.64 0.18
N LEU A 97 9.99 2.43 1.47
CA LEU A 97 10.78 3.05 2.52
C LEU A 97 11.55 1.94 3.24
N THR A 98 12.85 2.10 3.42
CA THR A 98 13.66 1.11 4.12
C THR A 98 14.08 1.66 5.49
N GLY A 99 13.92 0.83 6.51
CA GLY A 99 14.26 1.17 7.87
C GLY A 99 13.24 2.09 8.56
N TYR A 100 13.44 2.27 9.85
CA TYR A 100 12.64 3.16 10.69
C TYR A 100 13.54 3.87 11.68
N LYS A 101 13.48 5.18 11.72
CA LYS A 101 14.24 6.02 12.65
C LYS A 101 13.38 6.38 13.86
N ASP A 102 12.32 7.13 13.61
CA ASP A 102 11.36 7.58 14.60
C ASP A 102 10.01 7.93 13.93
N LYS A 103 9.01 8.20 14.76
CA LYS A 103 7.65 8.51 14.32
C LYS A 103 7.57 9.73 13.41
N GLU A 104 8.31 10.80 13.72
CA GLU A 104 8.32 12.05 12.95
C GLU A 104 8.89 11.82 11.55
N ASP A 105 10.05 11.19 11.44
CA ASP A 105 10.69 10.85 10.16
C ASP A 105 9.78 9.95 9.31
N PHE A 106 9.15 8.95 9.92
CA PHE A 106 8.24 8.05 9.23
C PHE A 106 7.05 8.80 8.61
N TYR A 107 6.33 9.59 9.39
CA TYR A 107 5.18 10.35 8.87
C TYR A 107 5.60 11.42 7.85
N LYS A 108 6.77 12.03 8.01
CA LYS A 108 7.32 12.96 7.01
C LYS A 108 7.50 12.26 5.66
N ARG A 109 8.11 11.07 5.63
CA ARG A 109 8.32 10.30 4.39
C ARG A 109 6.98 9.83 3.77
N ILE A 110 6.04 9.37 4.58
CA ILE A 110 4.70 9.00 4.14
C ILE A 110 3.95 10.20 3.53
N ASN A 111 4.01 11.36 4.18
CA ASN A 111 3.35 12.57 3.70
C ASN A 111 3.94 13.07 2.37
N ILE A 112 5.26 12.98 2.18
CA ILE A 112 5.91 13.30 0.90
C ILE A 112 5.37 12.38 -0.20
N TYR A 113 5.36 11.07 0.05
CA TYR A 113 4.83 10.12 -0.92
C TYR A 113 3.36 10.40 -1.27
N LEU A 114 2.50 10.63 -0.28
CA LEU A 114 1.09 10.90 -0.51
C LEU A 114 0.86 12.20 -1.28
N ALA A 115 1.64 13.24 -1.02
CA ALA A 115 1.57 14.50 -1.77
C ALA A 115 1.96 14.31 -3.25
N GLU A 116 3.00 13.55 -3.53
CA GLU A 116 3.42 13.20 -4.90
C GLU A 116 2.33 12.37 -5.60
N TRP A 117 1.77 11.39 -4.92
CA TRP A 117 0.67 10.57 -5.43
C TRP A 117 -0.58 11.39 -5.77
N GLU A 118 -0.97 12.32 -4.92
CA GLU A 118 -2.12 13.20 -5.15
C GLU A 118 -1.90 14.13 -6.36
N MET A 119 -0.69 14.69 -6.50
CA MET A 119 -0.33 15.53 -7.65
C MET A 119 -0.38 14.74 -8.96
N GLU A 120 0.17 13.53 -9.00
CA GLU A 120 0.16 12.67 -10.19
C GLU A 120 -1.27 12.30 -10.59
N ASN A 121 -2.10 11.92 -9.63
CA ASN A 121 -3.50 11.56 -9.89
C ASN A 121 -4.35 12.76 -10.32
N SER A 122 -4.14 13.95 -9.77
CA SER A 122 -4.85 15.15 -10.19
C SER A 122 -4.48 15.55 -11.62
N TRP A 123 -3.21 15.44 -11.97
CA TRP A 123 -2.73 15.71 -13.34
C TRP A 123 -3.33 14.73 -14.36
N LEU A 124 -3.42 13.43 -14.01
CA LEU A 124 -4.03 12.42 -14.88
C LEU A 124 -5.52 12.70 -15.11
N LYS A 125 -6.27 13.05 -14.07
CA LYS A 125 -7.69 13.42 -14.19
C LYS A 125 -7.90 14.61 -15.10
N GLU A 126 -7.09 15.64 -14.95
CA GLU A 126 -7.20 16.86 -15.77
C GLU A 126 -6.91 16.62 -17.24
N ASN A 127 -5.98 15.71 -17.58
CA ASN A 127 -5.51 15.50 -18.95
C ASN A 127 -6.16 14.32 -19.68
N TYR A 128 -6.82 13.40 -18.99
CA TYR A 128 -7.38 12.19 -19.60
C TYR A 128 -8.89 11.97 -19.34
N GLU A 129 -9.52 12.72 -18.46
CA GLU A 129 -10.98 12.61 -18.19
C GLU A 129 -11.79 13.78 -18.81
N ASN A 130 -11.16 14.68 -19.60
CA ASN A 130 -11.83 15.75 -20.34
C ASN A 130 -11.97 15.38 -21.84
#